data_028e6daca1ff9f57ecbf7ad87e3f2670
#
_entry.id   028e6daca1ff9f57ecbf7ad87e3f2670
#
_cell.length_a   1.000
_cell.length_b   1.000
_cell.length_c   1.000
_cell.angle_alpha   90.00
_cell.angle_beta   90.00
_cell.angle_gamma   90.00
#
_symmetry.space_group_name_H-M   'P 1'
#
loop_
_entity.id
_entity.type
_entity.pdbx_description
1 polymer ?
#
loop_
_entity_poly.entity_id
_entity_poly.type
_entity_poly.pdbx_seq_one_letter_code
_entity_poly.pdbx_strand_id
1 'polypeptide(L)'
;MDQPVRTFTLAGLVMFFLLLMHLMPSISIDGTELRHVNILSQLFPDNQKSEGDVLPAPKAPKAMVAVNDHGKVISFKEKWPKGVEPIVDYSEGKPGGMTFFYAQLDRSKQLDRPVRIAYFGDSFIEGDILTGDLRAMLQNRFGGDGVGWIDCTMPSSTVRRTISQKSNGITAYTAIKKPFDKARQGISLRYFVGAEGATTSAHGSKAQPHVDHWTNATLFFSSPQAMRVSVQAGSLPSSDHLTAASNDVQMLKTKGKMSSVSYRFSEITPHTTLYGMALESDRGVILDNLSMRGASGVHLEAIPQKTLTGFAHLRPYDLIIVHFGLNEAIKGNTIPLLKGYMKRMKKAIETFRLAFPEASILVVSVPDRDQRTADGITTLQEVKDLVSLQA
;
A
#
# COMPACT_ATOMS: atom_id res chain seq x y z
N MET A 1 -11.31 33.51 -44.84
CA MET A 1 -10.94 33.98 -43.48
C MET A 1 -9.48 33.70 -43.30
N ASP A 2 -8.68 34.72 -43.05
CA ASP A 2 -7.24 34.62 -42.89
C ASP A 2 -6.88 33.84 -41.66
N GLN A 3 -5.75 33.13 -41.68
CA GLN A 3 -5.30 32.26 -40.61
C GLN A 3 -5.26 32.96 -39.22
N PRO A 4 -4.86 34.24 -39.08
CA PRO A 4 -4.93 35.00 -37.83
C PRO A 4 -6.35 35.15 -37.29
N VAL A 5 -7.33 35.42 -38.16
CA VAL A 5 -8.73 35.63 -37.76
C VAL A 5 -9.33 34.34 -37.22
N ARG A 6 -9.01 33.17 -37.81
CA ARG A 6 -9.45 31.87 -37.26
C ARG A 6 -8.86 31.57 -35.88
N THR A 7 -7.59 31.90 -35.68
CA THR A 7 -6.92 31.72 -34.40
C THR A 7 -7.53 32.61 -33.31
N PHE A 8 -7.80 33.87 -33.62
CA PHE A 8 -8.47 34.80 -32.72
C PHE A 8 -9.90 34.39 -32.39
N THR A 9 -10.65 33.91 -33.39
CA THR A 9 -12.03 33.43 -33.18
C THR A 9 -12.04 32.18 -32.32
N LEU A 10 -11.12 31.24 -32.55
CA LEU A 10 -11.00 30.03 -31.71
C LEU A 10 -10.61 30.34 -30.28
N ALA A 11 -9.63 31.21 -30.08
CA ALA A 11 -9.20 31.65 -28.76
C ALA A 11 -10.34 32.38 -28.01
N GLY A 12 -11.09 33.25 -28.69
CA GLY A 12 -12.26 33.93 -28.15
C GLY A 12 -13.37 32.96 -27.73
N LEU A 13 -13.65 31.94 -28.57
CA LEU A 13 -14.61 30.89 -28.27
C LEU A 13 -14.20 30.06 -27.03
N VAL A 14 -12.94 29.66 -26.96
CA VAL A 14 -12.43 28.92 -25.78
C VAL A 14 -12.55 29.76 -24.52
N MET A 15 -12.14 31.04 -24.56
CA MET A 15 -12.29 31.96 -23.42
C MET A 15 -13.77 32.15 -23.02
N PHE A 16 -14.65 32.27 -23.99
CA PHE A 16 -16.09 32.39 -23.73
C PHE A 16 -16.67 31.16 -23.06
N PHE A 17 -16.34 29.96 -23.53
CA PHE A 17 -16.79 28.71 -22.89
C PHE A 17 -16.21 28.52 -21.49
N LEU A 18 -14.95 28.88 -21.27
CA LEU A 18 -14.33 28.87 -19.96
C LEU A 18 -15.01 29.82 -18.97
N LEU A 19 -15.37 31.03 -19.43
CA LEU A 19 -16.16 31.99 -18.64
C LEU A 19 -17.57 31.49 -18.33
N LEU A 20 -18.19 30.81 -19.28
CA LEU A 20 -19.52 30.20 -19.12
C LEU A 20 -19.47 29.07 -18.08
N MET A 21 -18.42 28.24 -18.09
CA MET A 21 -18.18 27.22 -17.07
C MET A 21 -17.94 27.81 -15.67
N HIS A 22 -17.30 29.00 -15.59
CA HIS A 22 -17.11 29.72 -14.32
C HIS A 22 -18.41 30.23 -13.73
N LEU A 23 -19.37 30.62 -14.57
CA LEU A 23 -20.69 31.15 -14.14
C LEU A 23 -21.74 30.07 -13.86
N MET A 24 -21.44 28.79 -14.14
CA MET A 24 -22.39 27.71 -13.87
C MET A 24 -22.50 27.46 -12.35
N PRO A 25 -23.71 27.32 -11.81
CA PRO A 25 -23.90 26.93 -10.42
C PRO A 25 -23.36 25.52 -10.17
N SER A 26 -22.99 25.21 -8.92
CA SER A 26 -22.59 23.85 -8.54
C SER A 26 -23.71 22.86 -8.85
N ILE A 27 -23.41 21.84 -9.65
CA ILE A 27 -24.37 20.78 -10.02
C ILE A 27 -24.05 19.56 -9.15
N SER A 28 -25.07 19.10 -8.43
CA SER A 28 -25.00 17.87 -7.64
C SER A 28 -25.78 16.76 -8.37
N ILE A 29 -25.12 15.63 -8.63
CA ILE A 29 -25.72 14.42 -9.19
C ILE A 29 -25.55 13.31 -8.16
N ASP A 30 -26.66 12.75 -7.69
CA ASP A 30 -26.69 11.62 -6.74
C ASP A 30 -25.90 11.86 -5.44
N GLY A 31 -25.95 13.09 -4.91
CA GLY A 31 -25.23 13.49 -3.70
C GLY A 31 -23.74 13.77 -3.89
N THR A 32 -23.25 13.74 -5.14
CA THR A 32 -21.87 14.11 -5.49
C THR A 32 -21.88 15.44 -6.23
N GLU A 33 -21.27 16.48 -5.64
CA GLU A 33 -21.07 17.76 -6.30
C GLU A 33 -20.01 17.65 -7.40
N LEU A 34 -20.36 18.12 -8.61
CA LEU A 34 -19.38 18.24 -9.69
C LEU A 34 -18.44 19.40 -9.41
N ARG A 35 -17.15 19.19 -9.69
CA ARG A 35 -16.08 20.14 -9.42
C ARG A 35 -16.34 21.47 -10.13
N HIS A 36 -16.57 22.53 -9.36
CA HIS A 36 -16.60 23.90 -9.88
C HIS A 36 -15.17 24.37 -10.15
N VAL A 37 -14.88 24.76 -11.38
CA VAL A 37 -13.55 25.27 -11.78
C VAL A 37 -13.57 26.80 -11.70
N ASN A 38 -12.98 27.37 -10.65
CA ASN A 38 -12.78 28.82 -10.56
C ASN A 38 -11.55 29.24 -11.36
N ILE A 39 -11.77 29.64 -12.63
CA ILE A 39 -10.71 30.04 -13.57
C ILE A 39 -10.12 31.41 -13.21
N LEU A 40 -10.87 32.25 -12.51
CA LEU A 40 -10.47 33.59 -12.13
C LEU A 40 -9.90 33.68 -10.70
N SER A 41 -9.69 32.58 -10.02
CA SER A 41 -9.19 32.53 -8.64
C SER A 41 -7.82 33.19 -8.43
N GLN A 42 -7.00 33.28 -9.48
CA GLN A 42 -5.72 33.99 -9.43
C GLN A 42 -5.85 35.51 -9.63
N LEU A 43 -6.91 35.97 -10.28
CA LEU A 43 -7.16 37.40 -10.54
C LEU A 43 -8.05 38.01 -9.47
N PHE A 44 -8.98 37.26 -8.94
CA PHE A 44 -9.89 37.65 -7.86
C PHE A 44 -9.84 36.58 -6.75
N PRO A 45 -8.91 36.71 -5.80
CA PRO A 45 -8.92 35.78 -4.65
C PRO A 45 -10.23 36.00 -3.88
N ASP A 46 -10.99 34.91 -3.73
CA ASP A 46 -12.22 34.92 -2.94
C ASP A 46 -11.89 35.26 -1.49
N ASN A 47 -12.21 36.48 -1.08
CA ASN A 47 -12.12 36.95 0.32
C ASN A 47 -13.28 36.42 1.19
N GLN A 48 -14.08 35.50 0.68
CA GLN A 48 -14.98 34.73 1.51
C GLN A 48 -14.16 33.65 2.22
N LYS A 49 -13.60 34.02 3.38
CA LYS A 49 -13.40 33.05 4.45
C LYS A 49 -14.77 32.42 4.71
N SER A 50 -15.03 31.28 4.08
CA SER A 50 -16.05 30.40 4.59
C SER A 50 -15.60 30.05 6.01
N GLU A 51 -16.31 30.54 7.02
CA GLU A 51 -16.37 29.91 8.35
C GLU A 51 -16.98 28.52 8.13
N GLY A 52 -16.31 27.68 7.35
CA GLY A 52 -16.69 26.33 7.00
C GLY A 52 -15.92 25.40 7.90
N ASP A 53 -16.66 24.71 8.72
CA ASP A 53 -16.34 23.43 9.32
C ASP A 53 -14.84 23.18 9.62
N VAL A 54 -14.31 23.88 10.58
CA VAL A 54 -13.08 23.45 11.27
C VAL A 54 -13.49 22.17 11.99
N LEU A 55 -13.08 21.03 11.44
CA LEU A 55 -13.30 19.74 12.10
C LEU A 55 -12.68 19.81 13.50
N PRO A 56 -13.40 19.36 14.53
CA PRO A 56 -12.88 19.37 15.90
C PRO A 56 -11.59 18.54 15.97
N ALA A 57 -10.60 19.03 16.69
CA ALA A 57 -9.39 18.30 16.97
C ALA A 57 -9.73 16.92 17.57
N PRO A 58 -8.98 15.85 17.24
CA PRO A 58 -9.20 14.53 17.80
C PRO A 58 -9.25 14.59 19.33
N LYS A 59 -10.26 13.97 19.93
CA LYS A 59 -10.33 13.87 21.40
C LYS A 59 -9.19 12.98 21.87
N ALA A 60 -8.50 13.41 22.94
CA ALA A 60 -7.48 12.61 23.57
C ALA A 60 -8.01 11.21 23.92
N PRO A 61 -7.24 10.12 23.67
CA PRO A 61 -7.68 8.76 23.90
C PRO A 61 -7.92 8.49 25.40
N LYS A 62 -8.94 7.67 25.69
CA LYS A 62 -9.12 7.08 27.02
C LYS A 62 -8.01 6.07 27.27
N ALA A 63 -7.54 5.96 28.51
CA ALA A 63 -6.48 5.03 28.89
C ALA A 63 -6.77 3.61 28.40
N MET A 64 -5.81 3.01 27.71
CA MET A 64 -5.88 1.63 27.20
C MET A 64 -5.74 0.63 28.36
N VAL A 65 -6.57 -0.40 28.33
CA VAL A 65 -6.47 -1.55 29.20
C VAL A 65 -6.01 -2.75 28.37
N ALA A 66 -4.74 -3.13 28.50
CA ALA A 66 -4.23 -4.34 27.87
C ALA A 66 -4.52 -5.55 28.78
N VAL A 67 -4.90 -6.68 28.18
CA VAL A 67 -5.19 -7.93 28.89
C VAL A 67 -4.21 -8.99 28.40
N ASN A 68 -3.55 -9.73 29.31
CA ASN A 68 -2.67 -10.83 28.94
C ASN A 68 -3.47 -12.11 28.60
N ASP A 69 -2.78 -13.18 28.17
CA ASP A 69 -3.37 -14.49 27.80
C ASP A 69 -4.24 -15.14 28.89
N HIS A 70 -4.18 -14.63 30.13
CA HIS A 70 -4.96 -15.10 31.29
C HIS A 70 -6.07 -14.11 31.69
N GLY A 71 -6.42 -13.15 30.85
CA GLY A 71 -7.47 -12.17 31.12
C GLY A 71 -7.10 -11.13 32.19
N LYS A 72 -5.83 -11.06 32.64
CA LYS A 72 -5.38 -10.12 33.66
C LYS A 72 -5.06 -8.77 33.03
N VAL A 73 -5.66 -7.71 33.53
CA VAL A 73 -5.43 -6.34 33.10
C VAL A 73 -3.96 -5.97 33.35
N ILE A 74 -3.25 -5.62 32.27
CA ILE A 74 -1.91 -5.07 32.35
C ILE A 74 -2.05 -3.55 32.27
N SER A 75 -1.76 -2.81 33.32
CA SER A 75 -1.68 -1.37 33.27
C SER A 75 -0.35 -0.96 32.62
N PHE A 76 -0.40 -0.53 31.39
CA PHE A 76 0.74 0.04 30.69
C PHE A 76 0.84 1.53 31.05
N LYS A 77 1.92 1.95 31.72
CA LYS A 77 2.27 3.36 31.81
C LYS A 77 3.07 3.72 30.57
N GLU A 78 2.38 4.23 29.57
CA GLU A 78 3.02 4.74 28.37
C GLU A 78 3.87 5.96 28.72
N LYS A 79 5.15 5.89 28.37
CA LYS A 79 6.04 7.06 28.37
C LYS A 79 6.40 7.39 26.93
N TRP A 80 5.67 8.34 26.38
CA TRP A 80 5.98 8.86 25.05
C TRP A 80 7.03 9.98 25.14
N PRO A 81 8.01 10.05 24.23
CA PRO A 81 8.92 11.18 24.12
C PRO A 81 8.14 12.49 23.95
N LYS A 82 8.70 13.59 24.43
CA LYS A 82 8.08 14.92 24.27
C LYS A 82 7.93 15.22 22.76
N GLY A 83 6.73 15.60 22.34
CA GLY A 83 6.39 15.93 20.95
C GLY A 83 6.03 14.73 20.08
N VAL A 84 5.88 13.54 20.69
CA VAL A 84 5.37 12.35 19.98
C VAL A 84 3.94 12.10 20.45
N GLU A 85 3.03 11.98 19.49
CA GLU A 85 1.64 11.59 19.73
C GLU A 85 1.53 10.07 19.91
N PRO A 86 0.76 9.58 20.91
CA PRO A 86 0.55 8.15 21.11
C PRO A 86 -0.31 7.54 20.01
N ILE A 87 -0.19 6.22 19.81
CA ILE A 87 -1.11 5.47 18.97
C ILE A 87 -2.50 5.51 19.62
N VAL A 88 -3.50 5.99 18.89
CA VAL A 88 -4.89 6.04 19.34
C VAL A 88 -5.55 4.68 19.13
N ASP A 89 -6.12 4.10 20.17
CA ASP A 89 -6.88 2.84 20.10
C ASP A 89 -8.37 3.12 19.95
N TYR A 90 -8.93 2.70 18.82
CA TYR A 90 -10.37 2.82 18.52
C TYR A 90 -11.16 1.54 18.82
N SER A 91 -10.58 0.57 19.53
CA SER A 91 -11.26 -0.70 19.88
C SER A 91 -12.32 -0.55 20.98
N GLU A 92 -12.49 0.63 21.58
CA GLU A 92 -13.46 0.93 22.64
C GLU A 92 -13.35 -0.01 23.85
N GLY A 93 -12.15 -0.47 24.17
CA GLY A 93 -11.86 -1.36 25.30
C GLY A 93 -12.22 -2.84 25.07
N LYS A 94 -12.62 -3.21 23.85
CA LYS A 94 -12.72 -4.62 23.44
C LYS A 94 -11.33 -5.15 23.07
N PRO A 95 -11.09 -6.47 23.19
CA PRO A 95 -9.89 -7.06 22.62
C PRO A 95 -9.82 -6.68 21.12
N GLY A 96 -8.79 -5.94 20.76
CA GLY A 96 -8.67 -5.37 19.39
C GLY A 96 -7.47 -4.46 19.30
N GLY A 97 -7.52 -3.48 18.41
CA GLY A 97 -6.41 -2.57 18.17
C GLY A 97 -5.13 -3.32 17.85
N MET A 98 -4.06 -3.02 18.57
CA MET A 98 -2.74 -3.66 18.42
C MET A 98 -2.58 -4.95 19.23
N THR A 99 -3.59 -5.37 20.00
CA THR A 99 -3.50 -6.52 20.94
C THR A 99 -3.12 -7.82 20.22
N PHE A 100 -3.76 -8.12 19.08
CA PHE A 100 -3.46 -9.34 18.31
C PHE A 100 -2.02 -9.35 17.81
N PHE A 101 -1.54 -8.24 17.28
CA PHE A 101 -0.17 -8.12 16.80
C PHE A 101 0.86 -8.28 17.92
N TYR A 102 0.65 -7.65 19.07
CA TYR A 102 1.55 -7.78 20.22
C TYR A 102 1.59 -9.20 20.76
N ALA A 103 0.44 -9.88 20.83
CA ALA A 103 0.37 -11.28 21.23
C ALA A 103 1.17 -12.19 20.27
N GLN A 104 1.16 -11.92 18.97
CA GLN A 104 1.97 -12.68 18.01
C GLN A 104 3.47 -12.35 18.14
N LEU A 105 3.83 -11.09 18.41
CA LEU A 105 5.23 -10.71 18.67
C LEU A 105 5.81 -11.41 19.89
N ASP A 106 5.07 -11.47 20.99
CA ASP A 106 5.48 -12.17 22.23
C ASP A 106 5.71 -13.66 21.98
N ARG A 107 4.95 -14.25 21.07
CA ARG A 107 5.04 -15.66 20.69
C ARG A 107 5.90 -15.93 19.46
N SER A 108 6.59 -14.92 18.91
CA SER A 108 7.32 -15.01 17.63
C SER A 108 8.34 -16.14 17.55
N LYS A 109 8.93 -16.55 18.70
CA LYS A 109 9.87 -17.67 18.79
C LYS A 109 9.19 -19.05 18.82
N GLN A 110 7.92 -19.12 19.23
CA GLN A 110 7.14 -20.36 19.34
C GLN A 110 6.34 -20.65 18.06
N LEU A 111 6.07 -19.63 17.24
CA LEU A 111 5.36 -19.78 15.98
C LEU A 111 6.18 -20.63 14.99
N ASP A 112 5.49 -21.40 14.17
CA ASP A 112 6.05 -22.17 13.05
C ASP A 112 6.14 -21.34 11.75
N ARG A 113 5.86 -20.06 11.82
CA ARG A 113 5.93 -19.05 10.76
C ARG A 113 6.44 -17.72 11.30
N PRO A 114 6.96 -16.82 10.46
CA PRO A 114 7.26 -15.47 10.91
C PRO A 114 5.98 -14.69 11.22
N VAL A 115 6.09 -13.72 12.14
CA VAL A 115 5.10 -12.64 12.32
C VAL A 115 5.21 -11.72 11.13
N ARG A 116 4.11 -11.49 10.42
CA ARG A 116 4.11 -10.74 9.16
C ARG A 116 3.36 -9.43 9.28
N ILE A 117 4.00 -8.38 8.76
CA ILE A 117 3.47 -7.02 8.69
C ILE A 117 3.29 -6.69 7.20
N ALA A 118 2.06 -6.34 6.79
CA ALA A 118 1.79 -5.75 5.48
C ALA A 118 1.83 -4.22 5.59
N TYR A 119 2.71 -3.56 4.86
CA TYR A 119 2.77 -2.11 4.82
C TYR A 119 2.33 -1.60 3.45
N PHE A 120 1.18 -0.92 3.42
CA PHE A 120 0.62 -0.28 2.25
C PHE A 120 0.88 1.22 2.30
N GLY A 121 1.39 1.77 1.21
CA GLY A 121 1.67 3.20 1.08
C GLY A 121 1.84 3.63 -0.37
N ASP A 122 2.25 4.87 -0.54
CA ASP A 122 2.48 5.49 -1.83
C ASP A 122 3.97 5.54 -2.22
N SER A 123 4.37 6.54 -3.03
CA SER A 123 5.74 6.71 -3.50
C SER A 123 6.76 7.00 -2.39
N PHE A 124 6.34 7.55 -1.25
CA PHE A 124 7.21 7.80 -0.10
C PHE A 124 7.65 6.52 0.59
N ILE A 125 6.85 5.47 0.46
CA ILE A 125 7.11 4.16 1.08
C ILE A 125 7.70 3.16 0.08
N GLU A 126 7.37 3.26 -1.22
CA GLU A 126 7.77 2.31 -2.26
C GLU A 126 9.29 2.09 -2.33
N GLY A 127 10.10 3.13 -2.09
CA GLY A 127 11.56 3.07 -2.10
C GLY A 127 12.19 2.25 -0.98
N ASP A 128 11.39 1.75 -0.03
CA ASP A 128 11.81 0.91 1.10
C ASP A 128 12.79 1.60 2.07
N ILE A 129 12.78 2.94 2.13
CA ILE A 129 13.61 3.70 3.08
C ILE A 129 13.04 3.51 4.48
N LEU A 130 11.82 3.97 4.73
CA LEU A 130 11.16 3.83 6.03
C LEU A 130 10.93 2.36 6.39
N THR A 131 10.36 1.59 5.45
CA THR A 131 10.02 0.18 5.69
C THR A 131 11.26 -0.69 5.81
N GLY A 132 12.35 -0.35 5.17
CA GLY A 132 13.64 -1.04 5.32
C GLY A 132 14.22 -0.86 6.72
N ASP A 133 14.27 0.38 7.22
CA ASP A 133 14.78 0.67 8.56
C ASP A 133 13.88 0.04 9.65
N LEU A 134 12.55 0.18 9.51
CA LEU A 134 11.60 -0.45 10.43
C LEU A 134 11.75 -1.98 10.44
N ARG A 135 11.90 -2.61 9.28
CA ARG A 135 12.15 -4.05 9.15
C ARG A 135 13.44 -4.44 9.87
N ALA A 136 14.55 -3.72 9.62
CA ALA A 136 15.83 -3.99 10.26
C ALA A 136 15.73 -3.87 11.79
N MET A 137 15.06 -2.85 12.32
CA MET A 137 14.85 -2.69 13.77
C MET A 137 14.04 -3.86 14.37
N LEU A 138 12.98 -4.29 13.70
CA LEU A 138 12.15 -5.41 14.16
C LEU A 138 12.92 -6.74 14.07
N GLN A 139 13.64 -6.98 12.99
CA GLN A 139 14.46 -8.18 12.82
C GLN A 139 15.63 -8.24 13.82
N ASN A 140 16.26 -7.12 14.12
CA ASN A 140 17.28 -7.04 15.20
C ASN A 140 16.72 -7.46 16.56
N ARG A 141 15.46 -7.10 16.84
CA ARG A 141 14.85 -7.36 18.15
C ARG A 141 14.20 -8.74 18.26
N PHE A 142 13.52 -9.19 17.22
CA PHE A 142 12.67 -10.40 17.24
C PHE A 142 13.22 -11.53 16.36
N GLY A 143 14.31 -11.29 15.65
CA GLY A 143 14.84 -12.21 14.64
C GLY A 143 14.08 -12.14 13.33
N GLY A 144 14.50 -12.92 12.38
CA GLY A 144 13.97 -12.97 11.03
C GLY A 144 14.96 -12.40 10.01
N ASP A 145 14.92 -12.93 8.79
CA ASP A 145 15.76 -12.52 7.67
C ASP A 145 14.93 -12.47 6.40
N GLY A 146 15.41 -11.71 5.43
CA GLY A 146 14.78 -11.50 4.13
C GLY A 146 14.02 -10.19 4.04
N VAL A 147 13.76 -9.78 2.80
CA VAL A 147 13.15 -8.49 2.46
C VAL A 147 11.62 -8.54 2.47
N GLY A 148 11.04 -9.72 2.65
CA GLY A 148 9.61 -9.94 2.52
C GLY A 148 9.14 -9.90 1.07
N TRP A 149 8.02 -9.20 0.81
CA TRP A 149 7.41 -9.13 -0.51
C TRP A 149 8.22 -8.32 -1.50
N ILE A 150 8.33 -8.88 -2.71
CA ILE A 150 8.79 -8.17 -3.92
C ILE A 150 7.88 -8.52 -5.11
N ASP A 151 7.64 -7.57 -5.97
CA ASP A 151 6.87 -7.77 -7.21
C ASP A 151 7.68 -8.57 -8.23
N CYS A 152 7.03 -9.22 -9.21
CA CYS A 152 7.74 -9.99 -10.25
C CYS A 152 8.60 -9.12 -11.16
N THR A 153 8.27 -7.83 -11.30
CA THR A 153 9.12 -6.80 -11.92
C THR A 153 8.85 -5.48 -11.23
N MET A 154 9.88 -4.72 -10.94
CA MET A 154 9.77 -3.45 -10.20
C MET A 154 10.38 -2.31 -11.01
N PRO A 155 9.57 -1.32 -11.42
CA PRO A 155 10.11 -0.09 -12.02
C PRO A 155 11.05 0.69 -11.09
N SER A 156 10.82 0.59 -9.77
CA SER A 156 11.61 1.22 -8.71
C SER A 156 12.84 0.41 -8.26
N SER A 157 13.18 -0.68 -8.96
CA SER A 157 14.31 -1.56 -8.59
C SER A 157 15.65 -0.82 -8.46
N THR A 158 15.84 0.27 -9.19
CA THR A 158 17.06 1.10 -9.13
C THR A 158 17.16 1.95 -7.87
N VAL A 159 16.06 2.25 -7.20
CA VAL A 159 16.03 3.07 -5.97
C VAL A 159 15.87 2.25 -4.69
N ARG A 160 15.34 1.04 -4.79
CA ARG A 160 15.20 0.12 -3.65
C ARG A 160 16.52 -0.59 -3.38
N ARG A 161 17.22 -0.17 -2.32
CA ARG A 161 18.57 -0.70 -1.97
C ARG A 161 18.54 -2.05 -1.25
N THR A 162 17.42 -2.44 -0.69
CA THR A 162 17.24 -3.65 0.12
C THR A 162 17.27 -4.95 -0.67
N ILE A 163 17.12 -4.88 -1.99
CA ILE A 163 17.11 -6.04 -2.89
C ILE A 163 17.59 -5.64 -4.29
N SER A 164 18.31 -6.51 -4.97
CA SER A 164 18.61 -6.38 -6.40
C SER A 164 17.70 -7.31 -7.19
N GLN A 165 16.97 -6.77 -8.17
CA GLN A 165 16.00 -7.54 -8.96
C GLN A 165 16.26 -7.36 -10.46
N LYS A 166 16.09 -8.46 -11.22
CA LYS A 166 16.07 -8.46 -12.68
C LYS A 166 14.88 -9.26 -13.17
N SER A 167 14.29 -8.82 -14.27
CA SER A 167 13.20 -9.53 -14.94
C SER A 167 13.30 -9.37 -16.44
N ASN A 168 12.78 -10.35 -17.18
CA ASN A 168 12.68 -10.31 -18.64
C ASN A 168 11.37 -10.97 -19.07
N GLY A 169 10.72 -10.43 -20.10
CA GLY A 169 9.47 -10.97 -20.63
C GLY A 169 8.26 -10.87 -19.68
N ILE A 170 8.31 -10.01 -18.66
CA ILE A 170 7.20 -9.78 -17.71
C ILE A 170 6.63 -8.38 -17.88
N THR A 171 5.33 -8.29 -18.07
CA THR A 171 4.58 -7.04 -18.16
C THR A 171 3.84 -6.79 -16.85
N ALA A 172 4.00 -5.60 -16.28
CA ALA A 172 3.30 -5.15 -15.08
C ALA A 172 2.02 -4.40 -15.41
N TYR A 173 0.95 -4.70 -14.72
CA TYR A 173 -0.32 -3.98 -14.75
C TYR A 173 -0.61 -3.42 -13.36
N THR A 174 -0.95 -2.13 -13.28
CA THR A 174 -1.11 -1.40 -12.02
C THR A 174 -2.50 -0.80 -11.91
N ALA A 175 -3.10 -0.80 -10.72
CA ALA A 175 -4.46 -0.34 -10.49
C ALA A 175 -4.70 1.14 -10.82
N ILE A 176 -3.64 1.94 -10.90
CA ILE A 176 -3.71 3.38 -11.23
C ILE A 176 -3.57 3.69 -12.72
N LYS A 177 -3.24 2.69 -13.56
CA LYS A 177 -2.99 2.90 -15.00
C LYS A 177 -3.80 1.90 -15.84
N LYS A 178 -4.44 2.41 -16.89
CA LYS A 178 -5.13 1.59 -17.91
C LYS A 178 -4.15 1.10 -18.98
N PRO A 179 -4.34 -0.12 -19.55
CA PRO A 179 -5.37 -1.08 -19.20
C PRO A 179 -5.07 -1.80 -17.88
N PHE A 180 -6.12 -2.13 -17.11
CA PHE A 180 -6.02 -2.90 -15.87
C PHE A 180 -7.26 -3.76 -15.67
N ASP A 181 -7.07 -5.05 -15.47
CA ASP A 181 -8.15 -5.98 -15.16
C ASP A 181 -8.28 -6.12 -13.63
N LYS A 182 -9.36 -5.57 -13.08
CA LYS A 182 -9.64 -5.60 -11.64
C LYS A 182 -9.82 -7.04 -11.10
N ALA A 183 -10.31 -7.97 -11.91
CA ALA A 183 -10.49 -9.36 -11.48
C ALA A 183 -9.16 -10.07 -11.20
N ARG A 184 -8.07 -9.59 -11.78
CA ARG A 184 -6.70 -10.10 -11.62
C ARG A 184 -5.88 -9.34 -10.58
N GLN A 185 -6.45 -8.31 -9.97
CA GLN A 185 -5.71 -7.44 -9.02
C GLN A 185 -5.17 -8.25 -7.84
N GLY A 186 -3.84 -8.21 -7.64
CA GLY A 186 -3.15 -8.79 -6.50
C GLY A 186 -3.11 -7.87 -5.28
N ILE A 187 -2.55 -8.38 -4.20
CA ILE A 187 -2.47 -7.69 -2.92
C ILE A 187 -1.60 -6.42 -2.99
N SER A 188 -0.58 -6.37 -3.87
CA SER A 188 0.28 -5.20 -4.07
C SER A 188 -0.30 -4.14 -5.03
N LEU A 189 -1.62 -4.17 -5.30
CA LEU A 189 -2.30 -3.31 -6.28
C LEU A 189 -1.81 -3.51 -7.72
N ARG A 190 -1.16 -4.62 -7.99
CA ARG A 190 -0.58 -4.99 -9.27
C ARG A 190 -0.91 -6.44 -9.60
N TYR A 191 -0.76 -6.78 -10.85
CA TYR A 191 -0.55 -8.13 -11.32
C TYR A 191 0.41 -8.13 -12.50
N PHE A 192 0.98 -9.28 -12.79
CA PHE A 192 1.99 -9.43 -13.83
C PHE A 192 1.61 -10.54 -14.81
N VAL A 193 1.98 -10.36 -16.07
CA VAL A 193 1.80 -11.35 -17.13
C VAL A 193 3.17 -11.65 -17.72
N GLY A 194 3.55 -12.94 -17.70
CA GLY A 194 4.77 -13.43 -18.32
C GLY A 194 4.55 -13.88 -19.75
N ALA A 195 5.51 -13.62 -20.63
CA ALA A 195 5.63 -14.31 -21.92
C ALA A 195 6.24 -15.70 -21.75
N GLU A 196 6.18 -16.55 -22.79
CA GLU A 196 6.90 -17.84 -22.80
C GLU A 196 8.41 -17.62 -22.57
N GLY A 197 8.99 -18.37 -21.64
CA GLY A 197 10.39 -18.24 -21.24
C GLY A 197 10.71 -17.00 -20.37
N ALA A 198 9.68 -16.26 -19.91
CA ALA A 198 9.88 -15.10 -19.03
C ALA A 198 10.64 -15.49 -17.75
N THR A 199 11.39 -14.53 -17.21
CA THR A 199 12.19 -14.75 -16.00
C THR A 199 12.07 -13.61 -15.01
N THR A 200 12.16 -13.94 -13.73
CA THR A 200 12.37 -12.97 -12.64
C THR A 200 13.38 -13.51 -11.67
N SER A 201 14.26 -12.65 -11.16
CA SER A 201 15.27 -13.03 -10.18
C SER A 201 15.49 -11.96 -9.14
N ALA A 202 15.88 -12.38 -7.94
CA ALA A 202 16.19 -11.51 -6.82
C ALA A 202 17.50 -11.93 -6.18
N HIS A 203 18.29 -10.94 -5.77
CA HIS A 203 19.54 -11.13 -5.03
C HIS A 203 19.52 -10.26 -3.78
N GLY A 204 19.91 -10.84 -2.66
CA GLY A 204 20.05 -10.15 -1.38
C GLY A 204 21.04 -9.00 -1.45
N SER A 205 20.85 -8.02 -0.60
CA SER A 205 21.66 -6.81 -0.52
C SER A 205 22.33 -6.71 0.85
N LYS A 206 23.51 -6.16 0.90
CA LYS A 206 24.22 -5.83 2.15
C LYS A 206 23.98 -4.37 2.59
N ALA A 207 23.08 -3.67 1.91
CA ALA A 207 22.79 -2.26 2.21
C ALA A 207 22.10 -2.06 3.58
N GLN A 208 21.43 -3.10 4.07
CA GLN A 208 20.82 -3.14 5.41
C GLN A 208 21.03 -4.52 6.04
N PRO A 209 20.95 -4.63 7.38
CA PRO A 209 20.99 -5.93 8.07
C PRO A 209 19.83 -6.84 7.64
N HIS A 210 20.05 -8.15 7.69
CA HIS A 210 19.04 -9.19 7.53
C HIS A 210 18.38 -9.32 6.15
N VAL A 211 18.83 -8.57 5.12
CA VAL A 211 18.22 -8.64 3.78
C VAL A 211 19.16 -9.27 2.72
N ASP A 212 20.33 -9.75 3.13
CA ASP A 212 21.30 -10.40 2.27
C ASP A 212 21.06 -11.90 2.08
N HIS A 213 20.20 -12.51 2.91
CA HIS A 213 19.84 -13.92 2.83
C HIS A 213 18.45 -14.21 3.40
N TRP A 214 17.93 -15.41 3.13
CA TRP A 214 16.66 -15.93 3.61
C TRP A 214 16.64 -17.47 3.53
N THR A 215 15.62 -18.11 4.12
CA THR A 215 15.46 -19.59 4.08
C THR A 215 14.27 -20.04 3.25
N ASN A 216 13.36 -19.15 2.87
CA ASN A 216 12.22 -19.44 2.04
C ASN A 216 12.08 -18.40 0.93
N ALA A 217 11.94 -18.88 -0.29
CA ALA A 217 11.50 -18.10 -1.43
C ALA A 217 10.16 -18.64 -1.92
N THR A 218 9.13 -17.81 -1.93
CA THR A 218 7.77 -18.24 -2.29
C THR A 218 7.26 -17.38 -3.43
N LEU A 219 6.93 -17.99 -4.56
CA LEU A 219 6.26 -17.36 -5.70
C LEU A 219 4.75 -17.47 -5.52
N PHE A 220 4.00 -16.40 -5.77
CA PHE A 220 2.53 -16.37 -5.75
C PHE A 220 1.96 -16.11 -7.14
N PHE A 221 0.97 -16.88 -7.53
CA PHE A 221 0.37 -16.83 -8.87
C PHE A 221 -1.05 -17.40 -8.86
N SER A 222 -1.77 -17.26 -9.97
CA SER A 222 -2.92 -18.08 -10.35
C SER A 222 -2.81 -18.40 -11.83
N SER A 223 -3.19 -19.61 -12.24
CA SER A 223 -3.13 -20.03 -13.63
C SER A 223 -4.28 -20.98 -13.94
N PRO A 224 -5.16 -20.66 -14.90
CA PRO A 224 -6.24 -21.55 -15.30
C PRO A 224 -5.75 -22.85 -16.00
N GLN A 225 -4.48 -22.88 -16.37
CA GLN A 225 -3.79 -24.02 -16.95
C GLN A 225 -2.52 -24.33 -16.17
N ALA A 226 -2.09 -25.58 -16.19
CA ALA A 226 -0.79 -25.95 -15.63
C ALA A 226 0.32 -25.19 -16.38
N MET A 227 1.31 -24.71 -15.65
CA MET A 227 2.53 -24.10 -16.20
C MET A 227 3.75 -24.76 -15.55
N ARG A 228 4.88 -24.68 -16.24
CA ARG A 228 6.16 -25.14 -15.70
C ARG A 228 6.96 -23.98 -15.14
N VAL A 229 7.46 -24.14 -13.91
CA VAL A 229 8.30 -23.15 -13.23
C VAL A 229 9.64 -23.80 -12.90
N SER A 230 10.71 -23.36 -13.56
CA SER A 230 12.07 -23.74 -13.20
C SER A 230 12.60 -22.79 -12.14
N VAL A 231 13.12 -23.31 -11.04
CA VAL A 231 13.62 -22.55 -9.89
C VAL A 231 15.11 -22.79 -9.71
N GLN A 232 15.88 -21.72 -9.63
CA GLN A 232 17.26 -21.74 -9.18
C GLN A 232 17.38 -20.89 -7.92
N ALA A 233 17.67 -21.48 -6.77
CA ALA A 233 17.71 -20.84 -5.47
C ALA A 233 19.12 -20.93 -4.86
N GLY A 234 19.89 -19.85 -4.96
CA GLY A 234 21.28 -19.79 -4.52
C GLY A 234 22.13 -20.92 -5.14
N SER A 235 22.81 -21.68 -4.30
CA SER A 235 23.60 -22.85 -4.69
C SER A 235 22.82 -24.17 -4.65
N LEU A 236 21.51 -24.14 -4.35
CA LEU A 236 20.69 -25.35 -4.37
C LEU A 236 20.57 -25.92 -5.79
N PRO A 237 20.36 -27.22 -5.96
CA PRO A 237 20.08 -27.79 -7.26
C PRO A 237 18.87 -27.09 -7.92
N SER A 238 18.94 -26.86 -9.23
CA SER A 238 17.79 -26.39 -10.01
C SER A 238 16.66 -27.41 -9.95
N SER A 239 15.45 -26.94 -9.85
CA SER A 239 14.25 -27.79 -9.79
C SER A 239 13.18 -27.27 -10.74
N ASP A 240 12.47 -28.22 -11.39
CA ASP A 240 11.35 -27.95 -12.28
C ASP A 240 10.05 -28.40 -11.61
N HIS A 241 9.07 -27.53 -11.65
CA HIS A 241 7.76 -27.76 -11.02
C HIS A 241 6.65 -27.57 -12.06
N LEU A 242 5.79 -28.56 -12.20
CA LEU A 242 4.53 -28.42 -12.92
C LEU A 242 3.45 -28.00 -11.92
N THR A 243 2.84 -26.84 -12.15
CA THR A 243 1.81 -26.30 -11.25
C THR A 243 0.45 -26.95 -11.53
N ALA A 244 -0.44 -26.90 -10.54
CA ALA A 244 -1.83 -27.24 -10.78
C ALA A 244 -2.54 -26.12 -11.57
N ALA A 245 -3.53 -26.51 -12.39
CA ALA A 245 -4.45 -25.55 -13.01
C ALA A 245 -5.46 -25.05 -11.96
N SER A 246 -5.48 -23.74 -11.68
CA SER A 246 -6.44 -23.12 -10.76
C SER A 246 -6.53 -21.61 -10.96
N ASN A 247 -7.75 -21.08 -10.87
CA ASN A 247 -8.01 -19.64 -10.79
C ASN A 247 -7.85 -19.06 -9.37
N ASP A 248 -7.57 -19.90 -8.37
CA ASP A 248 -7.27 -19.47 -7.02
C ASP A 248 -5.82 -19.03 -6.91
N VAL A 249 -5.52 -18.25 -5.87
CA VAL A 249 -4.13 -17.93 -5.52
C VAL A 249 -3.43 -19.23 -5.12
N GLN A 250 -2.30 -19.48 -5.76
CA GLN A 250 -1.42 -20.60 -5.50
C GLN A 250 -0.05 -20.09 -5.06
N MET A 251 0.74 -20.93 -4.45
CA MET A 251 2.14 -20.64 -4.13
C MET A 251 3.05 -21.80 -4.50
N LEU A 252 4.26 -21.45 -4.94
CA LEU A 252 5.39 -22.38 -5.07
C LEU A 252 6.47 -21.94 -4.09
N LYS A 253 6.74 -22.76 -3.07
CA LYS A 253 7.70 -22.48 -1.99
C LYS A 253 8.97 -23.31 -2.14
N THR A 254 10.12 -22.67 -2.18
CA THR A 254 11.45 -23.27 -2.16
C THR A 254 12.10 -23.01 -0.80
N LYS A 255 12.59 -24.04 -0.14
CA LYS A 255 13.25 -23.99 1.17
C LYS A 255 14.74 -24.25 1.06
N GLY A 256 15.51 -23.60 1.89
CA GLY A 256 16.96 -23.74 2.01
C GLY A 256 17.64 -22.39 2.25
N LYS A 257 18.85 -22.39 2.77
CA LYS A 257 19.60 -21.15 2.95
C LYS A 257 20.04 -20.61 1.59
N MET A 258 19.60 -19.42 1.24
CA MET A 258 19.88 -18.78 -0.04
C MET A 258 20.01 -17.28 0.07
N SER A 259 20.77 -16.67 -0.83
CA SER A 259 20.92 -15.21 -1.01
C SER A 259 20.40 -14.75 -2.37
N SER A 260 19.94 -15.67 -3.19
CA SER A 260 19.34 -15.37 -4.50
C SER A 260 18.29 -16.40 -4.88
N VAL A 261 17.35 -16.01 -5.73
CA VAL A 261 16.38 -16.89 -6.36
C VAL A 261 16.08 -16.40 -7.76
N SER A 262 15.87 -17.34 -8.69
CA SER A 262 15.43 -17.06 -10.06
C SER A 262 14.33 -18.02 -10.43
N TYR A 263 13.29 -17.50 -11.08
CA TYR A 263 12.18 -18.26 -11.65
C TYR A 263 12.18 -18.06 -13.17
N ARG A 264 12.02 -19.16 -13.91
CA ARG A 264 11.74 -19.15 -15.34
C ARG A 264 10.39 -19.81 -15.57
N PHE A 265 9.56 -19.20 -16.38
CA PHE A 265 8.21 -19.65 -16.70
C PHE A 265 8.15 -20.22 -18.12
N SER A 266 7.61 -21.42 -18.27
CA SER A 266 7.30 -22.03 -19.56
C SER A 266 5.92 -22.70 -19.53
N GLU A 267 5.36 -22.95 -20.69
CA GLU A 267 3.97 -23.41 -20.82
C GLU A 267 2.99 -22.37 -20.17
N ILE A 268 3.40 -21.11 -20.12
CA ILE A 268 2.63 -20.02 -19.51
C ILE A 268 1.67 -19.40 -20.56
N THR A 269 0.48 -19.01 -20.11
CA THR A 269 -0.52 -18.38 -20.97
C THR A 269 -0.77 -16.91 -20.57
N PRO A 270 -1.32 -16.07 -21.47
CA PRO A 270 -1.71 -14.70 -21.12
C PRO A 270 -2.75 -14.61 -19.99
N HIS A 271 -3.46 -15.70 -19.70
CA HIS A 271 -4.43 -15.78 -18.61
C HIS A 271 -3.79 -16.10 -17.25
N THR A 272 -2.53 -16.52 -17.24
CA THR A 272 -1.77 -16.70 -15.99
C THR A 272 -1.50 -15.33 -15.35
N THR A 273 -1.77 -15.25 -14.06
CA THR A 273 -1.51 -14.07 -13.24
C THR A 273 -0.37 -14.36 -12.28
N LEU A 274 0.73 -13.65 -12.41
CA LEU A 274 1.79 -13.63 -11.40
C LEU A 274 1.52 -12.47 -10.44
N TYR A 275 1.68 -12.68 -9.15
CA TYR A 275 1.42 -11.66 -8.13
C TYR A 275 2.70 -11.06 -7.54
N GLY A 276 3.71 -11.88 -7.32
CA GLY A 276 4.96 -11.48 -6.69
C GLY A 276 5.63 -12.65 -5.99
N MET A 277 6.67 -12.36 -5.24
CA MET A 277 7.37 -13.36 -4.45
C MET A 277 7.69 -12.83 -3.05
N ALA A 278 7.80 -13.73 -2.09
CA ALA A 278 8.19 -13.42 -0.72
C ALA A 278 9.51 -14.13 -0.37
N LEU A 279 10.43 -13.37 0.21
CA LEU A 279 11.75 -13.81 0.61
C LEU A 279 11.88 -13.62 2.11
N GLU A 280 11.87 -14.71 2.88
CA GLU A 280 11.76 -14.64 4.34
C GLU A 280 12.41 -15.84 5.04
N SER A 281 12.67 -15.73 6.33
CA SER A 281 13.04 -16.85 7.20
C SER A 281 11.79 -17.59 7.72
N ASP A 282 12.00 -18.77 8.33
CA ASP A 282 10.91 -19.58 8.90
C ASP A 282 10.28 -18.94 10.15
N ARG A 283 11.01 -18.05 10.85
CA ARG A 283 10.61 -17.45 12.13
C ARG A 283 11.05 -15.99 12.21
N GLY A 284 10.69 -15.32 13.30
CA GLY A 284 11.00 -13.92 13.55
C GLY A 284 9.96 -12.99 12.94
N VAL A 285 10.37 -11.82 12.47
CA VAL A 285 9.46 -10.79 11.93
C VAL A 285 9.81 -10.50 10.48
N ILE A 286 8.79 -10.38 9.66
CA ILE A 286 8.88 -9.93 8.27
C ILE A 286 7.96 -8.73 8.05
N LEU A 287 8.47 -7.70 7.39
CA LEU A 287 7.69 -6.56 6.94
C LEU A 287 7.67 -6.53 5.41
N ASP A 288 6.50 -6.73 4.84
CA ASP A 288 6.23 -6.64 3.41
C ASP A 288 5.94 -5.19 3.02
N ASN A 289 6.72 -4.64 2.11
CA ASN A 289 6.42 -3.36 1.49
C ASN A 289 5.54 -3.59 0.25
N LEU A 290 4.24 -3.35 0.39
CA LEU A 290 3.21 -3.50 -0.65
C LEU A 290 2.81 -2.15 -1.27
N SER A 291 3.67 -1.15 -1.13
CA SER A 291 3.40 0.22 -1.54
C SER A 291 3.52 0.41 -3.06
N MET A 292 2.80 1.40 -3.57
CA MET A 292 2.77 1.70 -5.00
C MET A 292 2.78 3.21 -5.24
N ARG A 293 3.74 3.67 -6.02
CA ARG A 293 3.85 5.07 -6.46
C ARG A 293 2.55 5.57 -7.10
N GLY A 294 2.09 6.75 -6.66
CA GLY A 294 0.88 7.38 -7.16
C GLY A 294 -0.43 6.79 -6.60
N ALA A 295 -0.36 5.77 -5.75
CA ALA A 295 -1.55 5.23 -5.12
C ALA A 295 -2.07 6.17 -4.02
N SER A 296 -3.39 6.31 -3.93
CA SER A 296 -4.07 6.97 -2.81
C SER A 296 -4.68 5.97 -1.81
N GLY A 297 -4.52 4.67 -2.06
CA GLY A 297 -5.09 3.60 -1.23
C GLY A 297 -6.51 3.18 -1.61
N VAL A 298 -7.28 4.03 -2.29
CA VAL A 298 -8.68 3.72 -2.65
C VAL A 298 -8.84 2.48 -3.53
N HIS A 299 -7.82 2.11 -4.30
CA HIS A 299 -7.85 0.91 -5.15
C HIS A 299 -7.78 -0.40 -4.34
N LEU A 300 -7.44 -0.33 -3.05
CA LEU A 300 -7.47 -1.49 -2.14
C LEU A 300 -8.88 -2.05 -1.98
N GLU A 301 -9.93 -1.20 -2.05
CA GLU A 301 -11.32 -1.63 -1.98
C GLU A 301 -11.76 -2.54 -3.15
N ALA A 302 -11.02 -2.48 -4.27
CA ALA A 302 -11.33 -3.20 -5.51
C ALA A 302 -10.58 -4.53 -5.65
N ILE A 303 -9.73 -4.90 -4.69
CA ILE A 303 -9.08 -6.22 -4.69
C ILE A 303 -10.18 -7.28 -4.52
N PRO A 304 -10.26 -8.29 -5.42
CA PRO A 304 -11.28 -9.31 -5.30
C PRO A 304 -11.20 -10.03 -3.94
N GLN A 305 -12.33 -10.17 -3.26
CA GLN A 305 -12.38 -10.82 -1.94
C GLN A 305 -11.80 -12.24 -1.98
N LYS A 306 -12.06 -12.99 -3.06
CA LYS A 306 -11.48 -14.31 -3.30
C LYS A 306 -9.94 -14.26 -3.31
N THR A 307 -9.34 -13.27 -3.94
CA THR A 307 -7.88 -13.07 -3.99
C THR A 307 -7.34 -12.75 -2.59
N LEU A 308 -7.97 -11.83 -1.85
CA LEU A 308 -7.55 -11.51 -0.49
C LEU A 308 -7.66 -12.70 0.46
N THR A 309 -8.75 -13.46 0.39
CA THR A 309 -8.94 -14.68 1.19
C THR A 309 -7.88 -15.75 0.84
N GLY A 310 -7.54 -15.89 -0.44
CA GLY A 310 -6.45 -16.76 -0.88
C GLY A 310 -5.10 -16.33 -0.27
N PHE A 311 -4.80 -15.04 -0.28
CA PHE A 311 -3.60 -14.52 0.38
C PHE A 311 -3.66 -14.69 1.90
N ALA A 312 -4.79 -14.46 2.55
CA ALA A 312 -4.96 -14.65 3.98
C ALA A 312 -4.67 -16.10 4.42
N HIS A 313 -5.06 -17.06 3.59
CA HIS A 313 -4.77 -18.48 3.83
C HIS A 313 -3.28 -18.82 3.62
N LEU A 314 -2.67 -18.35 2.52
CA LEU A 314 -1.32 -18.74 2.13
C LEU A 314 -0.23 -17.86 2.77
N ARG A 315 -0.56 -16.62 3.08
CA ARG A 315 0.33 -15.60 3.66
C ARG A 315 -0.43 -14.76 4.69
N PRO A 316 -0.82 -15.31 5.85
CA PRO A 316 -1.50 -14.56 6.89
C PRO A 316 -0.64 -13.40 7.38
N TYR A 317 -1.26 -12.23 7.59
CA TYR A 317 -0.67 -11.05 8.22
C TYR A 317 -1.17 -10.89 9.64
N ASP A 318 -0.29 -10.46 10.53
CA ASP A 318 -0.57 -10.17 11.93
C ASP A 318 -0.81 -8.67 12.17
N LEU A 319 -0.22 -7.84 11.30
CA LEU A 319 -0.43 -6.39 11.27
C LEU A 319 -0.56 -5.92 9.82
N ILE A 320 -1.56 -5.06 9.59
CA ILE A 320 -1.74 -4.36 8.32
C ILE A 320 -1.62 -2.86 8.60
N ILE A 321 -0.63 -2.22 7.98
CA ILE A 321 -0.39 -0.78 8.08
C ILE A 321 -0.90 -0.11 6.80
N VAL A 322 -1.74 0.91 6.95
CA VAL A 322 -2.31 1.69 5.86
C VAL A 322 -1.84 3.13 5.99
N HIS A 323 -0.94 3.57 5.10
CA HIS A 323 -0.27 4.86 5.14
C HIS A 323 -0.43 5.61 3.82
N PHE A 324 -1.52 6.34 3.68
CA PHE A 324 -1.86 7.09 2.47
C PHE A 324 -2.39 8.48 2.80
N GLY A 325 -2.49 9.32 1.77
CA GLY A 325 -3.14 10.62 1.88
C GLY A 325 -2.46 11.70 1.04
N LEU A 326 -1.13 11.64 0.81
CA LEU A 326 -0.40 12.69 0.08
C LEU A 326 -0.89 12.92 -1.35
N ASN A 327 -1.41 11.87 -2.01
CA ASN A 327 -1.97 11.99 -3.35
C ASN A 327 -3.40 12.56 -3.36
N GLU A 328 -4.01 12.73 -2.17
CA GLU A 328 -5.34 13.31 -1.98
C GLU A 328 -5.28 14.66 -1.26
N ALA A 329 -4.34 14.87 -0.34
CA ALA A 329 -4.11 16.14 0.32
C ALA A 329 -3.35 17.10 -0.60
N ILE A 330 -3.99 17.50 -1.69
CA ILE A 330 -3.45 18.42 -2.70
C ILE A 330 -4.23 19.74 -2.67
N LYS A 331 -3.52 20.83 -2.96
CA LYS A 331 -4.10 22.18 -2.95
C LYS A 331 -5.35 22.25 -3.82
N GLY A 332 -6.44 22.72 -3.21
CA GLY A 332 -7.74 22.91 -3.86
C GLY A 332 -8.72 21.72 -3.67
N ASN A 333 -8.31 20.63 -3.04
CA ASN A 333 -9.27 19.59 -2.65
C ASN A 333 -10.11 20.08 -1.46
N THR A 334 -11.41 19.94 -1.58
CA THR A 334 -12.38 20.40 -0.58
C THR A 334 -12.67 19.32 0.46
N ILE A 335 -13.19 19.69 1.62
CA ILE A 335 -13.65 18.76 2.67
C ILE A 335 -14.60 17.69 2.15
N PRO A 336 -15.62 17.98 1.31
CA PRO A 336 -16.47 16.94 0.71
C PRO A 336 -15.69 15.90 -0.10
N LEU A 337 -14.68 16.32 -0.90
CA LEU A 337 -13.82 15.40 -1.65
C LEU A 337 -13.00 14.52 -0.71
N LEU A 338 -12.41 15.09 0.33
CA LEU A 338 -11.64 14.34 1.33
C LEU A 338 -12.54 13.38 2.13
N LYS A 339 -13.78 13.76 2.48
CA LYS A 339 -14.77 12.85 3.07
C LYS A 339 -15.13 11.70 2.14
N GLY A 340 -15.28 11.96 0.83
CA GLY A 340 -15.49 10.92 -0.20
C GLY A 340 -14.31 9.94 -0.26
N TYR A 341 -13.08 10.45 -0.22
CA TYR A 341 -11.88 9.65 -0.11
C TYR A 341 -11.89 8.76 1.14
N MET A 342 -12.18 9.33 2.32
CA MET A 342 -12.23 8.58 3.58
C MET A 342 -13.30 7.48 3.57
N LYS A 343 -14.46 7.71 2.95
CA LYS A 343 -15.48 6.66 2.78
C LYS A 343 -14.93 5.44 2.01
N ARG A 344 -14.15 5.68 0.96
CA ARG A 344 -13.52 4.62 0.18
C ARG A 344 -12.40 3.92 0.96
N MET A 345 -11.59 4.68 1.71
CA MET A 345 -10.56 4.10 2.56
C MET A 345 -11.16 3.22 3.67
N LYS A 346 -12.26 3.66 4.29
CA LYS A 346 -13.02 2.84 5.25
C LYS A 346 -13.44 1.52 4.63
N LYS A 347 -14.00 1.55 3.41
CA LYS A 347 -14.38 0.33 2.69
C LYS A 347 -13.18 -0.58 2.41
N ALA A 348 -12.03 -0.01 2.04
CA ALA A 348 -10.80 -0.78 1.87
C ALA A 348 -10.38 -1.48 3.16
N ILE A 349 -10.41 -0.78 4.30
CA ILE A 349 -10.09 -1.34 5.62
C ILE A 349 -11.09 -2.47 5.99
N GLU A 350 -12.37 -2.28 5.75
CA GLU A 350 -13.41 -3.29 5.98
C GLU A 350 -13.17 -4.55 5.13
N THR A 351 -12.76 -4.38 3.86
CA THR A 351 -12.40 -5.49 2.97
C THR A 351 -11.21 -6.31 3.50
N PHE A 352 -10.19 -5.63 4.02
CA PHE A 352 -9.05 -6.30 4.66
C PHE A 352 -9.44 -6.97 5.97
N ARG A 353 -10.29 -6.36 6.79
CA ARG A 353 -10.77 -6.96 8.04
C ARG A 353 -11.57 -8.23 7.82
N LEU A 354 -12.35 -8.30 6.73
CA LEU A 354 -13.06 -9.52 6.34
C LEU A 354 -12.11 -10.65 5.92
N ALA A 355 -11.01 -10.32 5.24
CA ALA A 355 -10.05 -11.32 4.78
C ALA A 355 -9.06 -11.74 5.87
N PHE A 356 -8.66 -10.82 6.75
CA PHE A 356 -7.67 -11.01 7.81
C PHE A 356 -8.28 -10.64 9.19
N PRO A 357 -9.24 -11.42 9.70
CA PRO A 357 -10.01 -11.06 10.90
C PRO A 357 -9.14 -10.98 12.17
N GLU A 358 -8.02 -11.71 12.23
CA GLU A 358 -7.08 -11.74 13.35
C GLU A 358 -5.94 -10.71 13.23
N ALA A 359 -5.86 -9.98 12.11
CA ALA A 359 -4.84 -8.96 11.95
C ALA A 359 -5.20 -7.67 12.70
N SER A 360 -4.23 -7.09 13.37
CA SER A 360 -4.32 -5.69 13.80
C SER A 360 -4.25 -4.79 12.57
N ILE A 361 -5.00 -3.68 12.56
CA ILE A 361 -4.94 -2.69 11.49
C ILE A 361 -4.53 -1.35 12.07
N LEU A 362 -3.41 -0.81 11.59
CA LEU A 362 -2.87 0.49 11.95
C LEU A 362 -3.02 1.45 10.79
N VAL A 363 -3.73 2.55 11.00
CA VAL A 363 -3.78 3.66 10.05
C VAL A 363 -2.74 4.69 10.45
N VAL A 364 -1.82 4.99 9.54
CA VAL A 364 -0.86 6.07 9.70
C VAL A 364 -1.40 7.27 8.94
N SER A 365 -1.54 8.40 9.61
CA SER A 365 -2.06 9.63 9.00
C SER A 365 -1.13 10.14 7.88
N VAL A 366 -1.70 10.96 7.01
CA VAL A 366 -0.94 11.62 5.96
C VAL A 366 0.23 12.41 6.58
N PRO A 367 1.47 12.28 6.06
CA PRO A 367 2.61 13.04 6.54
C PRO A 367 2.50 14.52 6.13
N ASP A 368 3.28 15.37 6.77
CA ASP A 368 3.33 16.79 6.47
C ASP A 368 3.68 17.06 5.00
N ARG A 369 2.98 18.04 4.46
CA ARG A 369 3.26 18.62 3.15
C ARG A 369 3.13 20.12 3.25
N ASP A 370 4.24 20.82 3.04
CA ASP A 370 4.32 22.25 3.17
C ASP A 370 4.00 22.99 1.87
N GLN A 371 3.57 24.22 2.04
CA GLN A 371 3.47 25.20 0.98
C GLN A 371 4.22 26.48 1.38
N ARG A 372 4.80 27.14 0.38
CA ARG A 372 5.40 28.47 0.57
C ARG A 372 4.33 29.55 0.41
N THR A 373 4.25 30.45 1.40
CA THR A 373 3.36 31.62 1.40
C THR A 373 4.20 32.90 1.48
N ALA A 374 3.55 34.07 1.41
CA ALA A 374 4.23 35.34 1.62
C ALA A 374 4.85 35.45 3.03
N ASP A 375 4.21 34.83 4.01
CA ASP A 375 4.61 34.87 5.43
C ASP A 375 5.58 33.74 5.83
N GLY A 376 6.02 32.90 4.86
CA GLY A 376 6.95 31.81 5.11
C GLY A 376 6.45 30.44 4.62
N ILE A 377 6.89 29.37 5.31
CA ILE A 377 6.51 27.99 5.01
C ILE A 377 5.46 27.55 6.03
N THR A 378 4.36 26.98 5.56
CA THR A 378 3.28 26.46 6.40
C THR A 378 2.77 25.14 5.85
N THR A 379 2.28 24.26 6.73
CA THR A 379 1.62 23.00 6.32
C THR A 379 0.37 23.30 5.51
N LEU A 380 0.20 22.56 4.42
CA LEU A 380 -0.96 22.67 3.53
C LEU A 380 -2.27 22.41 4.31
N GLN A 381 -3.30 23.24 4.10
CA GLN A 381 -4.56 23.11 4.85
C GLN A 381 -5.24 21.75 4.59
N GLU A 382 -5.20 21.25 3.37
CA GLU A 382 -5.76 19.95 2.99
C GLU A 382 -5.09 18.78 3.72
N VAL A 383 -3.83 18.92 4.15
CA VAL A 383 -3.17 17.95 5.03
C VAL A 383 -3.80 17.97 6.42
N LYS A 384 -3.99 19.16 7.01
CA LYS A 384 -4.62 19.31 8.34
C LYS A 384 -6.05 18.77 8.33
N ASP A 385 -6.81 19.07 7.29
CA ASP A 385 -8.18 18.59 7.11
C ASP A 385 -8.22 17.08 6.99
N LEU A 386 -7.30 16.48 6.21
CA LEU A 386 -7.24 15.03 6.04
C LEU A 386 -6.79 14.32 7.32
N VAL A 387 -5.81 14.84 8.06
CA VAL A 387 -5.42 14.29 9.37
C VAL A 387 -6.63 14.24 10.31
N SER A 388 -7.40 15.35 10.38
CA SER A 388 -8.61 15.41 11.21
C SER A 388 -9.71 14.43 10.77
N LEU A 389 -9.77 14.08 9.49
CA LEU A 389 -10.72 13.10 8.96
C LEU A 389 -10.24 11.66 9.15
N GLN A 390 -8.93 11.43 9.23
CA GLN A 390 -8.34 10.10 9.46
C GLN A 390 -8.41 9.69 10.94
N ALA A 391 -8.40 10.68 11.85
CA ALA A 391 -8.63 10.48 13.28
C ALA A 391 -10.12 10.28 13.59
#